data_edfaa9fac8f21941a61e677c5d142976
#
_entry.id   edfaa9fac8f21941a61e677c5d142976
#
_cell.length_a   1.000
_cell.length_b   1.000
_cell.length_c   1.000
_cell.angle_alpha   90.00
_cell.angle_beta   90.00
_cell.angle_gamma   90.00
#
_symmetry.space_group_name_H-M   'P 1'
#
loop_
_entity.id
_entity.type
_entity.pdbx_description
1 polymer ?
#
loop_
_entity_poly.entity_id
_entity_poly.type
_entity_poly.pdbx_seq_one_letter_code
_entity_poly.pdbx_strand_id
1 'polypeptide(L)'
;MWRSSTILTGLVLLTGCAAATEAEVPFHVMLVNDDGIDSPGLAAVAEVLSADPDYRVTVVGPAEQQSGVGHAIVIRREIAIKPLGEIGGAPAWSVDATPASVTAVGLTVILENDPPDFVISGINRGENIGRGAWYSGTVGAAREAVLRGLPAIALSLELDWSDPQPDWKTAASLAKPLIDTFRTSPLPGGILLNVTFPRNTKAARGYRLTSMGLAPDAISRYEVDREEDGVRWVTSRWAAPVGDGAGTDIAALAAGFIAVTPLALDQTAYTELPELIEIGLGRSQPSP
;
A
#
# COMPACT_ATOMS: atom_id res chain seq x y z
N MET A 1 40.62 -83.30 1.21
CA MET A 1 39.22 -82.83 1.13
C MET A 1 39.21 -81.31 1.28
N TRP A 2 39.16 -80.63 0.16
CA TRP A 2 39.09 -79.17 0.16
C TRP A 2 37.64 -78.77 -0.05
N ARG A 3 37.12 -77.90 0.85
CA ARG A 3 35.80 -77.31 0.73
C ARG A 3 35.96 -75.87 0.12
N SER A 4 35.44 -75.72 -1.07
CA SER A 4 35.34 -74.36 -1.70
C SER A 4 34.18 -73.58 -1.08
N SER A 5 34.49 -72.43 -0.53
CA SER A 5 33.47 -71.46 -0.09
C SER A 5 33.23 -70.44 -1.19
N THR A 6 32.02 -70.41 -1.72
CA THR A 6 31.56 -69.43 -2.69
C THR A 6 31.09 -68.20 -1.95
N ILE A 7 31.73 -67.04 -2.17
CA ILE A 7 31.32 -65.74 -1.64
C ILE A 7 30.32 -65.18 -2.64
N LEU A 8 29.10 -64.99 -2.19
CA LEU A 8 28.03 -64.33 -2.95
C LEU A 8 28.09 -62.80 -2.66
N THR A 9 28.55 -62.00 -3.64
CA THR A 9 28.61 -60.53 -3.52
C THR A 9 27.23 -59.96 -3.88
N GLY A 10 26.48 -59.58 -2.88
CA GLY A 10 25.20 -58.88 -3.08
C GLY A 10 25.40 -57.44 -3.53
N LEU A 11 24.94 -57.11 -4.73
CA LEU A 11 24.89 -55.74 -5.26
C LEU A 11 23.65 -55.00 -4.64
N VAL A 12 23.89 -54.08 -3.73
CA VAL A 12 22.83 -53.21 -3.18
C VAL A 12 22.63 -52.04 -4.16
N LEU A 13 21.55 -52.05 -4.90
CA LEU A 13 21.08 -50.91 -5.70
C LEU A 13 20.43 -49.89 -4.75
N LEU A 14 21.16 -48.82 -4.44
CA LEU A 14 20.59 -47.60 -3.82
C LEU A 14 19.76 -46.86 -4.86
N THR A 15 18.46 -47.06 -4.88
CA THR A 15 17.52 -46.20 -5.58
C THR A 15 17.42 -44.88 -4.81
N GLY A 16 18.12 -43.85 -5.28
CA GLY A 16 17.99 -42.51 -4.79
C GLY A 16 16.59 -41.99 -5.13
N CYS A 17 15.73 -41.85 -4.11
CA CYS A 17 14.47 -41.12 -4.22
C CYS A 17 14.85 -39.64 -4.32
N ALA A 18 14.81 -39.05 -5.52
CA ALA A 18 14.85 -37.60 -5.67
C ALA A 18 13.54 -37.10 -5.06
N ALA A 19 13.64 -36.44 -3.91
CA ALA A 19 12.52 -35.69 -3.38
C ALA A 19 12.19 -34.61 -4.43
N ALA A 20 11.02 -34.71 -5.04
CA ALA A 20 10.47 -33.60 -5.81
C ALA A 20 10.30 -32.42 -4.83
N THR A 21 11.07 -31.36 -5.02
CA THR A 21 10.79 -30.10 -4.35
C THR A 21 9.41 -29.66 -4.80
N GLU A 22 8.45 -29.64 -3.89
CA GLU A 22 7.16 -29.00 -4.15
C GLU A 22 7.49 -27.57 -4.62
N ALA A 23 6.96 -27.20 -5.79
CA ALA A 23 7.10 -25.83 -6.28
C ALA A 23 6.45 -24.91 -5.24
N GLU A 24 7.21 -23.98 -4.69
CA GLU A 24 6.69 -22.98 -3.77
C GLU A 24 5.57 -22.20 -4.47
N VAL A 25 4.42 -22.05 -3.82
CA VAL A 25 3.29 -21.30 -4.37
C VAL A 25 3.70 -19.82 -4.43
N PRO A 26 3.62 -19.16 -5.59
CA PRO A 26 4.00 -17.76 -5.70
C PRO A 26 3.22 -16.86 -4.73
N PHE A 27 3.89 -15.89 -4.13
CA PHE A 27 3.30 -14.91 -3.21
C PHE A 27 2.31 -14.04 -3.96
N HIS A 28 1.02 -14.13 -3.61
CA HIS A 28 -0.06 -13.45 -4.32
C HIS A 28 -0.26 -12.02 -3.82
N VAL A 29 -0.05 -11.04 -4.70
CA VAL A 29 -0.19 -9.62 -4.43
C VAL A 29 -1.37 -9.04 -5.19
N MET A 30 -2.28 -8.37 -4.47
CA MET A 30 -3.27 -7.50 -5.10
C MET A 30 -2.75 -6.08 -5.15
N LEU A 31 -2.71 -5.49 -6.35
CA LEU A 31 -2.38 -4.08 -6.57
C LEU A 31 -3.66 -3.25 -6.69
N VAL A 32 -3.67 -2.10 -6.03
CA VAL A 32 -4.73 -1.09 -6.09
C VAL A 32 -4.10 0.31 -6.12
N ASN A 33 -4.86 1.36 -6.41
CA ASN A 33 -4.42 2.75 -6.34
C ASN A 33 -5.60 3.72 -6.22
N ASP A 34 -5.34 5.04 -6.28
CA ASP A 34 -6.34 6.09 -6.40
C ASP A 34 -6.16 6.98 -7.64
N ASP A 35 -5.04 6.83 -8.36
CA ASP A 35 -4.80 7.54 -9.63
C ASP A 35 -5.61 7.00 -10.82
N GLY A 36 -6.28 5.87 -10.64
CA GLY A 36 -7.01 5.17 -11.69
C GLY A 36 -6.27 3.96 -12.27
N ILE A 37 -7.04 3.06 -12.90
CA ILE A 37 -6.54 1.78 -13.40
C ILE A 37 -5.44 1.93 -14.47
N ASP A 38 -5.48 3.01 -15.26
CA ASP A 38 -4.51 3.29 -16.34
C ASP A 38 -3.26 4.02 -15.83
N SER A 39 -3.09 4.16 -14.52
CA SER A 39 -1.97 4.90 -13.92
C SER A 39 -0.63 4.24 -14.19
N PRO A 40 0.39 5.01 -14.64
CA PRO A 40 1.72 4.45 -14.91
C PRO A 40 2.44 3.97 -13.64
N GLY A 41 2.13 4.55 -12.47
CA GLY A 41 2.68 4.09 -11.18
C GLY A 41 2.20 2.69 -10.82
N LEU A 42 0.92 2.39 -11.05
CA LEU A 42 0.34 1.07 -10.84
C LEU A 42 0.96 0.04 -11.81
N ALA A 43 1.03 0.38 -13.10
CA ALA A 43 1.62 -0.46 -14.12
C ALA A 43 3.09 -0.80 -13.83
N ALA A 44 3.88 0.17 -13.35
CA ALA A 44 5.29 -0.05 -13.04
C ALA A 44 5.51 -1.07 -11.90
N VAL A 45 4.66 -1.07 -10.88
CA VAL A 45 4.72 -2.10 -9.81
C VAL A 45 4.31 -3.46 -10.35
N ALA A 46 3.24 -3.50 -11.16
CA ALA A 46 2.79 -4.73 -11.80
C ALA A 46 3.91 -5.35 -12.67
N GLU A 47 4.58 -4.55 -13.51
CA GLU A 47 5.70 -5.00 -14.35
C GLU A 47 6.86 -5.58 -13.53
N VAL A 48 7.26 -4.87 -12.46
CA VAL A 48 8.41 -5.28 -11.62
C VAL A 48 8.12 -6.57 -10.88
N LEU A 49 6.91 -6.75 -10.34
CA LEU A 49 6.56 -7.95 -9.60
C LEU A 49 6.23 -9.13 -10.53
N SER A 50 5.51 -8.91 -11.64
CA SER A 50 5.17 -9.97 -12.59
C SER A 50 6.39 -10.53 -13.34
N ALA A 51 7.50 -9.78 -13.40
CA ALA A 51 8.76 -10.27 -13.97
C ALA A 51 9.48 -11.29 -13.07
N ASP A 52 9.08 -11.42 -11.81
CA ASP A 52 9.66 -12.34 -10.83
C ASP A 52 8.69 -13.52 -10.60
N PRO A 53 9.08 -14.77 -10.93
CA PRO A 53 8.23 -15.96 -10.80
C PRO A 53 7.78 -16.27 -9.37
N ASP A 54 8.44 -15.69 -8.37
CA ASP A 54 8.07 -15.82 -6.97
C ASP A 54 6.80 -15.03 -6.62
N TYR A 55 6.31 -14.19 -7.53
CA TYR A 55 5.10 -13.40 -7.35
C TYR A 55 4.00 -13.78 -8.33
N ARG A 56 2.79 -13.75 -7.84
CA ARG A 56 1.56 -13.73 -8.62
C ARG A 56 0.85 -12.41 -8.35
N VAL A 57 0.52 -11.67 -9.38
CA VAL A 57 -0.02 -10.31 -9.27
C VAL A 57 -1.43 -10.27 -9.83
N THR A 58 -2.31 -9.55 -9.15
CA THR A 58 -3.66 -9.20 -9.62
C THR A 58 -3.86 -7.69 -9.46
N VAL A 59 -4.25 -7.02 -10.54
CA VAL A 59 -4.49 -5.57 -10.54
C VAL A 59 -5.98 -5.28 -10.43
N VAL A 60 -6.37 -4.47 -9.44
CA VAL A 60 -7.76 -4.03 -9.25
C VAL A 60 -7.74 -2.53 -8.98
N GLY A 61 -8.11 -1.72 -9.95
CA GLY A 61 -8.02 -0.26 -9.82
C GLY A 61 -9.36 0.46 -10.02
N PRO A 62 -9.51 1.68 -9.49
CA PRO A 62 -10.67 2.50 -9.75
C PRO A 62 -10.74 2.87 -11.24
N ALA A 63 -11.96 2.94 -11.78
CA ALA A 63 -12.20 3.28 -13.18
C ALA A 63 -11.67 4.67 -13.55
N GLU A 64 -11.70 5.60 -12.61
CA GLU A 64 -11.27 6.98 -12.77
C GLU A 64 -10.41 7.42 -11.57
N GLN A 65 -9.70 8.55 -11.72
CA GLN A 65 -8.92 9.16 -10.64
C GLN A 65 -9.81 9.53 -9.45
N GLN A 66 -9.34 9.22 -8.23
CA GLN A 66 -10.05 9.38 -6.96
C GLN A 66 -9.21 10.13 -5.92
N SER A 67 -8.45 11.16 -6.33
CA SER A 67 -7.57 11.91 -5.43
C SER A 67 -8.35 12.63 -4.33
N GLY A 68 -7.81 12.64 -3.11
CA GLY A 68 -8.34 13.41 -1.99
C GLY A 68 -9.59 12.82 -1.33
N VAL A 69 -9.98 11.59 -1.64
CA VAL A 69 -11.18 10.95 -1.06
C VAL A 69 -10.94 10.26 0.27
N GLY A 70 -9.68 10.15 0.73
CA GLY A 70 -9.34 9.49 1.98
C GLY A 70 -9.80 8.03 2.00
N HIS A 71 -10.43 7.62 3.12
CA HIS A 71 -10.99 6.27 3.29
C HIS A 71 -12.50 6.23 3.02
N ALA A 72 -12.96 6.92 1.98
CA ALA A 72 -14.38 6.92 1.63
C ALA A 72 -14.82 5.56 1.06
N ILE A 73 -16.00 5.10 1.51
CA ILE A 73 -16.63 3.85 1.07
C ILE A 73 -17.90 4.18 0.29
N VAL A 74 -18.07 3.52 -0.85
CA VAL A 74 -19.32 3.57 -1.63
C VAL A 74 -20.40 2.74 -0.91
N ILE A 75 -21.52 3.38 -0.56
CA ILE A 75 -22.65 2.76 0.14
C ILE A 75 -23.91 2.93 -0.70
N ARG A 76 -24.72 1.85 -0.79
CA ARG A 76 -26.08 1.86 -1.37
C ARG A 76 -26.17 2.29 -2.85
N ARG A 77 -25.10 2.15 -3.62
CA ARG A 77 -25.18 2.18 -5.09
C ARG A 77 -24.52 0.94 -5.68
N GLU A 78 -24.93 0.59 -6.86
CA GLU A 78 -24.28 -0.49 -7.63
C GLU A 78 -22.87 -0.07 -8.02
N ILE A 79 -21.95 -1.04 -8.03
CA ILE A 79 -20.56 -0.88 -8.41
C ILE A 79 -20.31 -1.74 -9.66
N ALA A 80 -19.91 -1.11 -10.75
CA ALA A 80 -19.56 -1.81 -11.97
C ALA A 80 -18.13 -2.37 -11.87
N ILE A 81 -17.96 -3.64 -12.21
CA ILE A 81 -16.66 -4.34 -12.29
C ILE A 81 -16.46 -4.75 -13.75
N LYS A 82 -15.32 -4.38 -14.33
CA LYS A 82 -14.99 -4.68 -15.72
C LYS A 82 -13.61 -5.32 -15.83
N PRO A 83 -13.49 -6.54 -16.37
CA PRO A 83 -12.20 -7.13 -16.71
C PRO A 83 -11.56 -6.37 -17.88
N LEU A 84 -10.24 -6.14 -17.82
CA LEU A 84 -9.48 -5.35 -18.81
C LEU A 84 -8.39 -6.14 -19.55
N GLY A 85 -8.21 -7.43 -19.25
CA GLY A 85 -7.07 -8.20 -19.74
C GLY A 85 -5.87 -8.05 -18.80
N GLU A 86 -4.75 -7.52 -19.28
CA GLU A 86 -3.52 -7.44 -18.48
C GLU A 86 -2.98 -6.02 -18.40
N ILE A 87 -2.39 -5.69 -17.24
CA ILE A 87 -1.60 -4.47 -16.99
C ILE A 87 -0.28 -4.92 -16.36
N GLY A 88 0.84 -4.53 -16.96
CA GLY A 88 2.17 -4.92 -16.48
C GLY A 88 2.39 -6.44 -16.40
N GLY A 89 1.71 -7.23 -17.26
CA GLY A 89 1.78 -8.69 -17.26
C GLY A 89 0.90 -9.38 -16.22
N ALA A 90 0.03 -8.63 -15.51
CA ALA A 90 -0.90 -9.15 -14.51
C ALA A 90 -2.36 -8.98 -14.94
N PRO A 91 -3.26 -9.96 -14.67
CA PRO A 91 -4.68 -9.81 -14.92
C PRO A 91 -5.25 -8.59 -14.18
N ALA A 92 -6.13 -7.83 -14.87
CA ALA A 92 -6.57 -6.53 -14.39
C ALA A 92 -8.09 -6.34 -14.44
N TRP A 93 -8.63 -5.64 -13.46
CA TRP A 93 -10.04 -5.24 -13.33
C TRP A 93 -10.17 -3.76 -13.00
N SER A 94 -11.08 -3.10 -13.70
CA SER A 94 -11.54 -1.76 -13.39
C SER A 94 -12.80 -1.84 -12.53
N VAL A 95 -12.88 -1.01 -11.48
CA VAL A 95 -14.00 -0.95 -10.54
C VAL A 95 -14.47 0.49 -10.42
N ASP A 96 -15.74 0.77 -10.69
CA ASP A 96 -16.32 2.12 -10.56
C ASP A 96 -16.61 2.45 -9.08
N ALA A 97 -15.56 2.71 -8.31
CA ALA A 97 -15.67 2.99 -6.89
C ALA A 97 -14.47 3.79 -6.36
N THR A 98 -14.58 4.25 -5.10
CA THR A 98 -13.47 4.84 -4.34
C THR A 98 -12.40 3.78 -4.01
N PRO A 99 -11.12 4.16 -3.81
CA PRO A 99 -10.02 3.21 -3.62
C PRO A 99 -10.24 2.18 -2.52
N ALA A 100 -10.76 2.61 -1.36
CA ALA A 100 -11.10 1.68 -0.28
C ALA A 100 -12.21 0.69 -0.70
N SER A 101 -13.24 1.16 -1.41
CA SER A 101 -14.27 0.27 -1.97
C SER A 101 -13.71 -0.66 -3.04
N VAL A 102 -12.77 -0.20 -3.87
CA VAL A 102 -12.05 -1.03 -4.85
C VAL A 102 -11.30 -2.16 -4.14
N THR A 103 -10.58 -1.85 -3.06
CA THR A 103 -9.93 -2.86 -2.23
C THR A 103 -10.94 -3.87 -1.68
N ALA A 104 -12.03 -3.37 -1.11
CA ALA A 104 -13.09 -4.24 -0.58
C ALA A 104 -13.68 -5.17 -1.64
N VAL A 105 -14.02 -4.64 -2.82
CA VAL A 105 -14.55 -5.41 -3.96
C VAL A 105 -13.51 -6.40 -4.49
N GLY A 106 -12.26 -5.98 -4.61
CA GLY A 106 -11.15 -6.86 -5.01
C GLY A 106 -11.07 -8.10 -4.13
N LEU A 107 -11.09 -7.90 -2.82
CA LEU A 107 -10.94 -8.96 -1.84
C LEU A 107 -12.18 -9.85 -1.66
N THR A 108 -13.39 -9.29 -1.80
CA THR A 108 -14.63 -10.02 -1.47
C THR A 108 -15.42 -10.51 -2.66
N VAL A 109 -15.07 -10.08 -3.89
CA VAL A 109 -15.77 -10.46 -5.12
C VAL A 109 -14.80 -11.02 -6.15
N ILE A 110 -13.74 -10.27 -6.50
CA ILE A 110 -12.82 -10.68 -7.58
C ILE A 110 -11.93 -11.83 -7.11
N LEU A 111 -11.40 -11.74 -5.90
CA LEU A 111 -10.46 -12.70 -5.31
C LEU A 111 -11.05 -13.49 -4.13
N GLU A 112 -12.39 -13.59 -4.05
CA GLU A 112 -13.09 -14.29 -2.96
C GLU A 112 -12.60 -15.73 -2.76
N ASN A 113 -12.37 -16.45 -3.84
CA ASN A 113 -11.94 -17.86 -3.83
C ASN A 113 -10.42 -18.05 -3.99
N ASP A 114 -9.68 -16.97 -4.11
CA ASP A 114 -8.23 -16.96 -4.30
C ASP A 114 -7.62 -15.70 -3.65
N PRO A 115 -7.71 -15.57 -2.32
CA PRO A 115 -7.30 -14.36 -1.61
C PRO A 115 -5.81 -14.07 -1.78
N PRO A 116 -5.40 -12.80 -1.85
CA PRO A 116 -4.00 -12.45 -1.89
C PRO A 116 -3.36 -12.58 -0.51
N ASP A 117 -2.04 -12.75 -0.50
CA ASP A 117 -1.22 -12.72 0.73
C ASP A 117 -0.93 -11.29 1.18
N PHE A 118 -0.96 -10.34 0.23
CA PHE A 118 -0.52 -8.96 0.46
C PHE A 118 -1.25 -7.96 -0.46
N VAL A 119 -1.47 -6.76 0.03
CA VAL A 119 -2.06 -5.67 -0.77
C VAL A 119 -1.07 -4.50 -0.89
N ILE A 120 -0.86 -4.03 -2.11
CA ILE A 120 -0.05 -2.84 -2.38
C ILE A 120 -0.95 -1.79 -3.03
N SER A 121 -1.00 -0.61 -2.44
CA SER A 121 -1.70 0.54 -3.01
C SER A 121 -0.69 1.54 -3.56
N GLY A 122 -0.77 1.85 -4.85
CA GLY A 122 0.11 2.83 -5.53
C GLY A 122 0.81 2.24 -6.77
N ILE A 123 1.87 2.90 -7.29
CA ILE A 123 2.53 4.10 -6.71
C ILE A 123 1.70 5.34 -7.05
N ASN A 124 1.33 6.09 -6.03
CA ASN A 124 0.60 7.35 -6.17
C ASN A 124 1.47 8.45 -6.81
N ARG A 125 0.83 9.26 -7.63
CA ARG A 125 1.42 10.47 -8.18
C ARG A 125 1.33 11.63 -7.19
N GLY A 126 2.34 11.82 -6.39
CA GLY A 126 2.44 12.80 -5.31
C GLY A 126 2.72 12.13 -3.96
N GLU A 127 3.35 12.87 -3.10
CA GLU A 127 3.68 12.45 -1.75
C GLU A 127 2.42 12.36 -0.86
N ASN A 128 2.36 11.32 -0.04
CA ASN A 128 1.33 11.15 0.99
C ASN A 128 1.99 11.14 2.37
N ILE A 129 2.57 12.28 2.76
CA ILE A 129 3.29 12.48 4.03
C ILE A 129 2.52 13.39 4.98
N GLY A 130 2.86 13.36 6.24
CA GLY A 130 2.23 14.21 7.25
C GLY A 130 0.71 14.09 7.24
N ARG A 131 0.02 15.22 7.36
CA ARG A 131 -1.46 15.29 7.33
C ARG A 131 -2.05 14.85 5.99
N GLY A 132 -1.27 14.92 4.90
CA GLY A 132 -1.70 14.48 3.57
C GLY A 132 -2.12 13.01 3.55
N ALA A 133 -1.52 12.16 4.39
CA ALA A 133 -1.89 10.76 4.54
C ALA A 133 -3.36 10.53 4.96
N TRP A 134 -4.00 11.49 5.64
CA TRP A 134 -5.42 11.42 6.03
C TRP A 134 -6.37 11.61 4.85
N TYR A 135 -5.96 12.39 3.85
CA TYR A 135 -6.76 12.70 2.66
C TYR A 135 -6.51 11.72 1.51
N SER A 136 -5.46 10.92 1.62
CA SER A 136 -4.99 10.02 0.56
C SER A 136 -5.92 8.84 0.33
N GLY A 137 -6.37 8.66 -0.90
CA GLY A 137 -7.08 7.47 -1.36
C GLY A 137 -6.14 6.26 -1.42
N THR A 138 -4.86 6.46 -1.75
CA THR A 138 -3.82 5.41 -1.74
C THR A 138 -3.67 4.80 -0.34
N VAL A 139 -3.53 5.66 0.69
CA VAL A 139 -3.45 5.23 2.09
C VAL A 139 -4.78 4.61 2.54
N GLY A 140 -5.91 5.16 2.09
CA GLY A 140 -7.25 4.64 2.35
C GLY A 140 -7.45 3.21 1.82
N ALA A 141 -6.98 2.91 0.61
CA ALA A 141 -7.04 1.58 0.02
C ALA A 141 -6.21 0.55 0.81
N ALA A 142 -4.97 0.89 1.17
CA ALA A 142 -4.13 0.03 2.01
C ALA A 142 -4.73 -0.17 3.40
N ARG A 143 -5.32 0.88 3.99
CA ARG A 143 -6.00 0.80 5.29
C ARG A 143 -7.19 -0.16 5.25
N GLU A 144 -7.97 -0.16 4.18
CA GLU A 144 -9.09 -1.09 3.99
C GLU A 144 -8.63 -2.55 3.97
N ALA A 145 -7.49 -2.84 3.33
CA ALA A 145 -6.91 -4.18 3.33
C ALA A 145 -6.56 -4.63 4.76
N VAL A 146 -5.93 -3.76 5.55
CA VAL A 146 -5.56 -4.09 6.94
C VAL A 146 -6.79 -4.24 7.83
N LEU A 147 -7.85 -3.44 7.63
CA LEU A 147 -9.14 -3.61 8.32
C LEU A 147 -9.78 -4.98 8.01
N ARG A 148 -9.47 -5.57 6.85
CA ARG A 148 -9.92 -6.92 6.45
C ARG A 148 -8.94 -8.03 6.84
N GLY A 149 -7.92 -7.71 7.62
CA GLY A 149 -6.96 -8.68 8.15
C GLY A 149 -5.79 -9.02 7.23
N LEU A 150 -5.62 -8.32 6.12
CA LEU A 150 -4.52 -8.51 5.18
C LEU A 150 -3.41 -7.47 5.39
N PRO A 151 -2.14 -7.88 5.40
CA PRO A 151 -1.04 -6.93 5.46
C PRO A 151 -1.01 -6.07 4.19
N ALA A 152 -0.70 -4.77 4.36
CA ALA A 152 -0.68 -3.84 3.23
C ALA A 152 0.35 -2.73 3.36
N ILE A 153 0.77 -2.21 2.20
CA ILE A 153 1.58 -0.99 2.09
C ILE A 153 0.94 0.01 1.13
N ALA A 154 1.12 1.28 1.41
CA ALA A 154 0.81 2.39 0.50
C ALA A 154 2.13 2.94 -0.05
N LEU A 155 2.23 3.09 -1.37
CA LEU A 155 3.42 3.59 -2.07
C LEU A 155 3.09 4.92 -2.73
N SER A 156 3.96 5.92 -2.54
CA SER A 156 3.80 7.25 -3.12
C SER A 156 5.13 7.79 -3.63
N LEU A 157 5.11 8.58 -4.69
CA LEU A 157 6.29 9.23 -5.25
C LEU A 157 6.13 10.75 -5.17
N GLU A 158 7.05 11.42 -4.46
CA GLU A 158 7.13 12.87 -4.43
C GLU A 158 7.28 13.42 -5.86
N LEU A 159 6.46 14.41 -6.22
CA LEU A 159 6.52 15.02 -7.53
C LEU A 159 7.46 16.22 -7.59
N ASP A 160 8.17 16.30 -8.69
CA ASP A 160 8.63 17.56 -9.25
C ASP A 160 7.58 18.03 -10.27
N TRP A 161 6.80 19.05 -9.91
CA TRP A 161 5.74 19.56 -10.78
C TRP A 161 6.28 20.16 -12.08
N SER A 162 7.59 20.40 -12.17
CA SER A 162 8.27 20.80 -13.40
C SER A 162 8.67 19.62 -14.30
N ASP A 163 8.71 18.39 -13.74
CA ASP A 163 8.97 17.15 -14.49
C ASP A 163 7.66 16.37 -14.70
N PRO A 164 7.14 16.35 -15.96
CA PRO A 164 5.92 15.61 -16.24
C PRO A 164 6.13 14.08 -16.30
N GLN A 165 7.37 13.58 -16.23
CA GLN A 165 7.71 12.17 -16.40
C GLN A 165 8.44 11.61 -15.17
N PRO A 166 7.72 11.31 -14.08
CA PRO A 166 8.31 10.68 -12.90
C PRO A 166 8.96 9.33 -13.24
N ASP A 167 10.04 8.99 -12.54
CA ASP A 167 10.76 7.72 -12.76
C ASP A 167 10.06 6.56 -11.99
N TRP A 168 8.89 6.18 -12.48
CA TRP A 168 8.05 5.11 -11.92
C TRP A 168 8.79 3.79 -11.81
N LYS A 169 9.58 3.44 -12.83
CA LYS A 169 10.30 2.17 -12.89
C LYS A 169 11.36 2.07 -11.78
N THR A 170 12.11 3.14 -11.54
CA THR A 170 13.09 3.16 -10.45
C THR A 170 12.37 3.11 -9.09
N ALA A 171 11.27 3.85 -8.91
CA ALA A 171 10.48 3.81 -7.68
C ALA A 171 9.95 2.39 -7.40
N ALA A 172 9.36 1.72 -8.39
CA ALA A 172 8.88 0.34 -8.27
C ALA A 172 10.04 -0.64 -7.97
N SER A 173 11.20 -0.48 -8.61
CA SER A 173 12.39 -1.28 -8.32
C SER A 173 12.94 -1.07 -6.90
N LEU A 174 12.84 0.16 -6.38
CA LEU A 174 13.17 0.45 -4.98
C LEU A 174 12.13 -0.11 -4.00
N ALA A 175 10.86 -0.25 -4.39
CA ALA A 175 9.85 -0.86 -3.53
C ALA A 175 10.09 -2.37 -3.34
N LYS A 176 10.61 -3.06 -4.37
CA LYS A 176 10.70 -4.53 -4.38
C LYS A 176 11.46 -5.13 -3.19
N PRO A 177 12.67 -4.67 -2.78
CA PRO A 177 13.37 -5.23 -1.62
C PRO A 177 12.59 -5.11 -0.31
N LEU A 178 11.78 -4.07 -0.16
CA LEU A 178 10.88 -3.92 0.99
C LEU A 178 9.75 -4.95 0.92
N ILE A 179 9.15 -5.15 -0.26
CA ILE A 179 8.09 -6.14 -0.48
C ILE A 179 8.64 -7.56 -0.26
N ASP A 180 9.84 -7.87 -0.77
CA ASP A 180 10.51 -9.17 -0.56
C ASP A 180 10.68 -9.50 0.93
N THR A 181 10.91 -8.49 1.77
CA THR A 181 11.01 -8.67 3.22
C THR A 181 9.70 -9.22 3.81
N PHE A 182 8.54 -8.81 3.30
CA PHE A 182 7.24 -9.21 3.85
C PHE A 182 6.79 -10.62 3.42
N ARG A 183 7.41 -11.20 2.42
CA ARG A 183 7.22 -12.63 2.11
C ARG A 183 7.69 -13.54 3.24
N THR A 184 8.78 -13.17 3.92
CA THR A 184 9.42 -13.96 4.97
C THR A 184 9.19 -13.44 6.38
N SER A 185 8.86 -12.17 6.50
CA SER A 185 8.67 -11.46 7.78
C SER A 185 7.38 -10.64 7.73
N PRO A 186 6.22 -11.24 8.01
CA PRO A 186 4.94 -10.56 7.90
C PRO A 186 4.89 -9.29 8.75
N LEU A 187 4.18 -8.26 8.25
CA LEU A 187 3.91 -7.05 9.02
C LEU A 187 3.08 -7.38 10.27
N PRO A 188 3.33 -6.71 11.40
CA PRO A 188 2.45 -6.79 12.57
C PRO A 188 1.01 -6.44 12.20
N GLY A 189 0.04 -7.15 12.76
CA GLY A 189 -1.37 -6.86 12.53
C GLY A 189 -1.78 -5.47 13.04
N GLY A 190 -2.78 -4.88 12.40
CA GLY A 190 -3.34 -3.58 12.79
C GLY A 190 -2.52 -2.36 12.38
N ILE A 191 -1.50 -2.55 11.54
CA ILE A 191 -0.74 -1.44 10.94
C ILE A 191 -0.62 -1.61 9.43
N LEU A 192 -0.51 -0.51 8.71
CA LEU A 192 -0.03 -0.45 7.34
C LEU A 192 1.29 0.34 7.29
N LEU A 193 2.10 0.13 6.28
CA LEU A 193 3.24 1.02 6.03
C LEU A 193 2.88 2.02 4.94
N ASN A 194 3.08 3.29 5.24
CA ASN A 194 3.03 4.37 4.26
C ASN A 194 4.47 4.67 3.82
N VAL A 195 4.77 4.43 2.55
CA VAL A 195 6.11 4.51 1.98
C VAL A 195 6.13 5.60 0.91
N THR A 196 6.96 6.61 1.09
CA THR A 196 7.09 7.71 0.13
C THR A 196 8.51 7.81 -0.40
N PHE A 197 8.64 7.73 -1.73
CA PHE A 197 9.90 7.87 -2.46
C PHE A 197 10.17 9.33 -2.75
N PRO A 198 11.44 9.79 -2.62
CA PRO A 198 11.82 11.14 -3.02
C PRO A 198 11.76 11.30 -4.55
N ARG A 199 11.49 12.51 -5.05
CA ARG A 199 11.39 12.84 -6.48
C ARG A 199 12.62 12.39 -7.29
N ASN A 200 13.80 12.50 -6.72
CA ASN A 200 15.03 11.97 -7.30
C ASN A 200 15.30 10.55 -6.78
N THR A 201 14.56 9.59 -7.31
CA THR A 201 14.64 8.18 -6.92
C THR A 201 16.05 7.60 -7.10
N LYS A 202 16.80 8.02 -8.15
CA LYS A 202 18.16 7.54 -8.41
C LYS A 202 19.18 7.99 -7.34
N ALA A 203 18.90 9.10 -6.65
CA ALA A 203 19.73 9.62 -5.57
C ALA A 203 19.13 9.31 -4.19
N ALA A 204 18.15 8.43 -4.09
CA ALA A 204 17.55 8.04 -2.82
C ALA A 204 18.60 7.46 -1.88
N ARG A 205 18.59 7.94 -0.63
CA ARG A 205 19.62 7.62 0.41
C ARG A 205 19.31 6.35 1.19
N GLY A 206 18.36 5.52 0.70
CA GLY A 206 17.85 4.34 1.38
C GLY A 206 16.60 4.62 2.22
N TYR A 207 16.13 3.59 2.92
CA TYR A 207 14.92 3.67 3.75
C TYR A 207 15.19 4.30 5.11
N ARG A 208 14.18 5.03 5.61
CA ARG A 208 14.19 5.56 6.97
C ARG A 208 12.83 5.32 7.63
N LEU A 209 12.84 4.62 8.76
CA LEU A 209 11.65 4.50 9.60
C LEU A 209 11.34 5.86 10.24
N THR A 210 10.09 6.30 10.13
CA THR A 210 9.65 7.64 10.50
C THR A 210 8.35 7.63 11.29
N SER A 211 8.07 8.72 11.97
CA SER A 211 6.74 9.06 12.45
C SER A 211 6.02 9.93 11.43
N MET A 212 4.69 9.94 11.48
CA MET A 212 3.87 10.86 10.68
C MET A 212 4.09 12.30 11.15
N GLY A 213 4.43 13.19 10.25
CA GLY A 213 4.55 14.63 10.53
C GLY A 213 3.19 15.26 10.80
N LEU A 214 3.18 16.32 11.61
CA LEU A 214 1.97 17.07 11.95
C LEU A 214 2.01 18.54 11.49
N ALA A 215 3.09 18.94 10.80
CA ALA A 215 3.18 20.28 10.22
C ALA A 215 1.97 20.57 9.31
N PRO A 216 1.47 21.80 9.30
CA PRO A 216 0.44 22.21 8.36
C PRO A 216 0.94 22.03 6.92
N ASP A 217 0.22 21.24 6.15
CA ASP A 217 0.54 20.89 4.79
C ASP A 217 -0.70 20.77 3.92
N ALA A 218 -0.49 20.34 2.70
CA ALA A 218 -1.50 19.97 1.73
C ALA A 218 -2.53 21.08 1.49
N ILE A 219 -3.73 20.93 1.99
CA ILE A 219 -4.77 21.95 1.81
C ILE A 219 -4.63 23.01 2.90
N SER A 220 -3.91 24.11 2.59
CA SER A 220 -3.67 25.19 3.55
C SER A 220 -4.91 26.05 3.76
N ARG A 221 -5.69 26.29 2.71
CA ARG A 221 -6.93 27.09 2.71
C ARG A 221 -7.73 26.89 1.43
N TYR A 222 -8.96 27.38 1.45
CA TYR A 222 -9.77 27.59 0.25
C TYR A 222 -9.81 29.09 -0.08
N GLU A 223 -9.72 29.44 -1.36
CA GLU A 223 -9.82 30.81 -1.85
C GLU A 223 -11.00 30.96 -2.81
N VAL A 224 -11.66 32.11 -2.77
CA VAL A 224 -12.72 32.41 -3.74
C VAL A 224 -12.09 32.82 -5.07
N ASP A 225 -12.34 32.05 -6.10
CA ASP A 225 -11.87 32.35 -7.47
C ASP A 225 -12.81 33.27 -8.21
N ARG A 226 -14.11 33.13 -7.96
CA ARG A 226 -15.14 34.01 -8.56
C ARG A 226 -16.43 34.01 -7.75
N GLU A 227 -17.22 35.07 -7.88
CA GLU A 227 -18.57 35.20 -7.33
C GLU A 227 -19.49 35.72 -8.41
N GLU A 228 -20.66 35.08 -8.61
CA GLU A 228 -21.67 35.46 -9.60
C GLU A 228 -23.04 35.05 -9.07
N ASP A 229 -24.01 35.89 -9.13
CA ASP A 229 -25.40 35.68 -8.67
C ASP A 229 -25.52 35.13 -7.24
N GLY A 230 -24.63 35.55 -6.33
CA GLY A 230 -24.58 35.12 -4.94
C GLY A 230 -23.96 33.76 -4.72
N VAL A 231 -23.49 33.09 -5.77
CA VAL A 231 -22.74 31.84 -5.70
C VAL A 231 -21.24 32.12 -5.72
N ARG A 232 -20.51 31.52 -4.79
CA ARG A 232 -19.04 31.60 -4.74
C ARG A 232 -18.42 30.28 -5.17
N TRP A 233 -17.46 30.33 -6.09
CA TRP A 233 -16.63 29.19 -6.46
C TRP A 233 -15.29 29.31 -5.77
N VAL A 234 -14.90 28.24 -5.08
CA VAL A 234 -13.67 28.23 -4.27
C VAL A 234 -12.77 27.08 -4.72
N THR A 235 -11.47 27.31 -4.70
CA THR A 235 -10.45 26.30 -4.98
C THR A 235 -9.52 26.15 -3.78
N SER A 236 -9.10 24.91 -3.50
CA SER A 236 -8.10 24.62 -2.47
C SER A 236 -6.72 25.14 -2.90
N ARG A 237 -5.98 25.69 -1.95
CA ARG A 237 -4.58 26.07 -2.14
C ARG A 237 -3.70 25.09 -1.38
N TRP A 238 -2.76 24.51 -2.11
CA TRP A 238 -1.78 23.60 -1.57
C TRP A 238 -0.55 24.34 -1.11
N ALA A 239 0.01 23.90 0.01
CA ALA A 239 1.30 24.35 0.51
C ALA A 239 2.15 23.15 0.83
N ALA A 240 3.43 23.20 0.41
CA ALA A 240 4.39 22.19 0.85
C ALA A 240 4.52 22.24 2.37
N PRO A 241 4.62 21.06 3.04
CA PRO A 241 4.82 21.04 4.49
C PRO A 241 6.14 21.73 4.84
N VAL A 242 6.10 22.62 5.81
CA VAL A 242 7.26 23.41 6.25
C VAL A 242 7.63 23.03 7.68
N GLY A 243 8.85 22.51 7.84
CA GLY A 243 9.51 22.45 9.14
C GLY A 243 8.83 21.54 10.15
N ASP A 244 8.96 20.24 9.98
CA ASP A 244 8.60 19.29 11.03
C ASP A 244 9.85 18.76 11.74
N GLY A 245 9.67 18.21 12.93
CA GLY A 245 10.77 17.71 13.76
C GLY A 245 11.60 16.61 13.08
N ALA A 246 12.84 16.46 13.54
CA ALA A 246 13.67 15.34 13.10
C ALA A 246 13.00 14.01 13.40
N GLY A 247 13.04 13.08 12.42
CA GLY A 247 12.43 11.73 12.55
C GLY A 247 11.06 11.59 11.92
N THR A 248 10.47 12.68 11.39
CA THR A 248 9.21 12.62 10.65
C THR A 248 9.42 12.22 9.19
N ASP A 249 8.34 11.77 8.54
CA ASP A 249 8.28 11.46 7.10
C ASP A 249 8.63 12.69 6.25
N ILE A 250 8.13 13.87 6.64
CA ILE A 250 8.43 15.17 6.01
C ILE A 250 9.94 15.45 6.02
N ALA A 251 10.58 15.33 7.19
CA ALA A 251 12.01 15.59 7.33
C ALA A 251 12.88 14.55 6.61
N ALA A 252 12.44 13.27 6.60
CA ALA A 252 13.16 12.21 5.92
C ALA A 252 13.13 12.40 4.40
N LEU A 253 11.94 12.72 3.84
CA LEU A 253 11.75 12.96 2.41
C LEU A 253 12.56 14.18 1.95
N ALA A 254 12.48 15.30 2.67
CA ALA A 254 13.28 16.49 2.39
C ALA A 254 14.80 16.24 2.41
N ALA A 255 15.26 15.27 3.21
CA ALA A 255 16.64 14.83 3.24
C ALA A 255 17.01 13.78 2.19
N GLY A 256 16.08 13.41 1.26
CA GLY A 256 16.29 12.46 0.17
C GLY A 256 16.24 10.99 0.60
N PHE A 257 15.63 10.65 1.74
CA PHE A 257 15.38 9.27 2.14
C PHE A 257 14.01 8.80 1.65
N ILE A 258 13.86 7.50 1.47
CA ILE A 258 12.57 6.85 1.33
C ILE A 258 11.97 6.80 2.74
N ALA A 259 10.91 7.55 2.96
CA ALA A 259 10.21 7.58 4.24
C ALA A 259 9.32 6.34 4.39
N VAL A 260 9.44 5.63 5.51
CA VAL A 260 8.63 4.45 5.85
C VAL A 260 7.93 4.74 7.17
N THR A 261 6.64 5.01 7.12
CA THR A 261 5.84 5.42 8.28
C THR A 261 4.82 4.35 8.62
N PRO A 262 4.92 3.66 9.77
CA PRO A 262 3.86 2.76 10.21
C PRO A 262 2.65 3.57 10.69
N LEU A 263 1.48 3.28 10.13
CA LEU A 263 0.22 3.90 10.49
C LEU A 263 -0.69 2.86 11.16
N ALA A 264 -1.10 3.15 12.41
CA ALA A 264 -2.00 2.28 13.14
C ALA A 264 -3.46 2.44 12.69
N LEU A 265 -4.22 1.35 12.74
CA LEU A 265 -5.68 1.38 12.55
C LEU A 265 -6.38 1.94 13.78
N ASP A 266 -5.94 1.53 14.96
CA ASP A 266 -6.49 2.01 16.21
C ASP A 266 -5.97 3.42 16.51
N GLN A 267 -6.87 4.38 16.49
CA GLN A 267 -6.61 5.80 16.70
C GLN A 267 -7.01 6.24 18.11
N THR A 268 -7.25 5.30 19.02
CA THR A 268 -7.61 5.60 20.40
C THR A 268 -6.47 6.28 21.13
N ALA A 269 -6.72 7.44 21.69
CA ALA A 269 -5.75 8.19 22.50
C ALA A 269 -5.62 7.55 23.90
N TYR A 270 -4.93 6.43 23.98
CA TYR A 270 -4.82 5.64 25.21
C TYR A 270 -4.15 6.39 26.35
N THR A 271 -3.19 7.26 26.04
CA THR A 271 -2.45 8.06 27.03
C THR A 271 -3.31 9.11 27.71
N GLU A 272 -4.39 9.57 27.05
CA GLU A 272 -5.32 10.59 27.53
C GLU A 272 -6.53 10.01 28.28
N LEU A 273 -6.79 8.71 28.17
CA LEU A 273 -7.93 8.07 28.83
C LEU A 273 -7.96 8.30 30.35
N PRO A 274 -6.83 8.23 31.12
CA PRO A 274 -6.84 8.49 32.55
C PRO A 274 -7.31 9.91 32.88
N GLU A 275 -6.83 10.93 32.15
CA GLU A 275 -7.22 12.33 32.36
C GLU A 275 -8.71 12.54 32.05
N LEU A 276 -9.22 11.92 30.97
CA LEU A 276 -10.64 11.98 30.62
C LEU A 276 -11.53 11.36 31.70
N ILE A 277 -11.06 10.29 32.37
CA ILE A 277 -11.78 9.68 33.51
C ILE A 277 -11.76 10.63 34.73
N GLU A 278 -10.63 11.30 35.00
CA GLU A 278 -10.50 12.24 36.12
C GLU A 278 -11.46 13.44 36.02
N ILE A 279 -11.66 13.97 34.80
CA ILE A 279 -12.63 15.05 34.54
C ILE A 279 -14.09 14.56 34.52
N GLY A 280 -14.35 13.27 34.82
CA GLY A 280 -15.67 12.72 35.01
C GLY A 280 -16.29 12.00 33.82
N LEU A 281 -15.57 11.87 32.70
CA LEU A 281 -16.01 11.03 31.58
C LEU A 281 -15.89 9.54 31.98
N GLY A 282 -16.90 8.75 31.67
CA GLY A 282 -16.92 7.31 31.99
C GLY A 282 -17.42 6.97 33.40
N ARG A 283 -17.82 7.94 34.24
CA ARG A 283 -18.55 7.66 35.45
C ARG A 283 -20.00 7.34 35.09
N SER A 284 -20.49 6.16 35.49
CA SER A 284 -21.92 5.86 35.44
C SER A 284 -22.67 6.91 36.26
N GLN A 285 -23.60 7.64 35.65
CA GLN A 285 -24.53 8.45 36.44
C GLN A 285 -25.29 7.51 37.36
N PRO A 286 -25.47 7.85 38.66
CA PRO A 286 -26.36 7.09 39.49
C PRO A 286 -27.75 7.08 38.85
N SER A 287 -28.32 5.90 38.71
CA SER A 287 -29.71 5.76 38.23
C SER A 287 -30.63 6.64 39.08
N PRO A 288 -31.57 7.39 38.46
CA PRO A 288 -32.50 8.26 39.18
C PRO A 288 -33.37 7.49 40.14
#